data_772c5c6712defc9fbe583593606958bb
#
_entry.id   772c5c6712defc9fbe583593606958bb
#
_cell.length_a   1.000
_cell.length_b   1.000
_cell.length_c   1.000
_cell.angle_alpha   90.00
_cell.angle_beta   90.00
_cell.angle_gamma   90.00
#
_symmetry.space_group_name_H-M   'P 1'
#
loop_
_entity.id
_entity.type
_entity.pdbx_description
1 polymer ?
#
loop_
_entity_poly.entity_id
_entity_poly.type
_entity_poly.pdbx_seq_one_letter_code
_entity_poly.pdbx_strand_id
1 'polypeptide(L)'
;MALKNTVYFTVVVVPVQCILALGLALLVSKKFRGVAIFRTMYFSPQLTSMVVISVLWSVLYNANPSTGLINSLLVSLGMDPINFLSNEHTAMNSIIFMSAWQGAGYQMMIFLAGLQGIPKDQYEAASVDGANKWNQFLFITLPGLKGTIKYVIMITMIQAMKLFTQPYIMTQGGPKNSTKTCLLYTSDAADDLIGVD
;
A
#
# COMPACT_ATOMS: atom_id res chain seq x y z
N MET A 1 -21.22 0.08 10.69
CA MET A 1 -20.21 0.98 10.08
C MET A 1 -18.83 0.31 9.92
N ALA A 2 -18.31 -0.38 10.93
CA ALA A 2 -16.99 -1.02 10.90
C ALA A 2 -16.76 -1.99 9.73
N LEU A 3 -17.73 -2.86 9.43
CA LEU A 3 -17.64 -3.77 8.28
C LEU A 3 -17.51 -3.01 6.94
N LYS A 4 -18.32 -1.96 6.75
CA LYS A 4 -18.26 -1.12 5.55
C LYS A 4 -16.87 -0.49 5.37
N ASN A 5 -16.29 0.01 6.45
CA ASN A 5 -14.95 0.63 6.42
C ASN A 5 -13.86 -0.40 6.09
N THR A 6 -13.93 -1.61 6.67
CA THR A 6 -12.98 -2.70 6.36
C THR A 6 -13.10 -3.15 4.91
N VAL A 7 -14.33 -3.31 4.40
CA VAL A 7 -14.56 -3.68 2.99
C VAL A 7 -14.07 -2.57 2.06
N TYR A 8 -14.40 -1.31 2.34
CA TYR A 8 -13.93 -0.16 1.55
C TYR A 8 -12.39 -0.12 1.50
N PHE A 9 -11.73 -0.22 2.67
CA PHE A 9 -10.28 -0.27 2.74
C PHE A 9 -9.72 -1.41 1.88
N THR A 10 -10.27 -2.63 2.03
CA THR A 10 -9.79 -3.81 1.30
C THR A 10 -9.95 -3.65 -0.21
N VAL A 11 -11.14 -3.20 -0.66
CA VAL A 11 -11.43 -3.04 -2.10
C VAL A 11 -10.54 -1.99 -2.76
N VAL A 12 -10.14 -0.96 -2.01
CA VAL A 12 -9.29 0.10 -2.56
C VAL A 12 -7.81 -0.22 -2.40
N VAL A 13 -7.36 -0.71 -1.22
CA VAL A 13 -5.93 -0.94 -0.98
C VAL A 13 -5.37 -2.09 -1.81
N VAL A 14 -6.15 -3.18 -1.99
CA VAL A 14 -5.65 -4.37 -2.72
C VAL A 14 -5.27 -4.04 -4.16
N PRO A 15 -6.12 -3.45 -5.01
CA PRO A 15 -5.73 -3.11 -6.38
C PRO A 15 -4.64 -2.03 -6.43
N VAL A 16 -4.72 -1.00 -5.60
CA VAL A 16 -3.71 0.09 -5.57
C VAL A 16 -2.34 -0.48 -5.23
N GLN A 17 -2.24 -1.27 -4.18
CA GLN A 17 -0.99 -1.87 -3.73
C GLN A 17 -0.43 -2.87 -4.75
N CYS A 18 -1.27 -3.71 -5.36
CA CYS A 18 -0.86 -4.65 -6.40
C CYS A 18 -0.33 -3.93 -7.65
N ILE A 19 -1.00 -2.86 -8.10
CA ILE A 19 -0.57 -2.08 -9.27
C ILE A 19 0.76 -1.38 -8.98
N LEU A 20 0.90 -0.74 -7.80
CA LEU A 20 2.15 -0.12 -7.38
C LEU A 20 3.28 -1.14 -7.31
N ALA A 21 3.07 -2.29 -6.68
CA ALA A 21 4.07 -3.33 -6.53
C ALA A 21 4.50 -3.92 -7.87
N LEU A 22 3.56 -4.19 -8.77
CA LEU A 22 3.86 -4.67 -10.12
C LEU A 22 4.63 -3.62 -10.93
N GLY A 23 4.21 -2.36 -10.88
CA GLY A 23 4.92 -1.26 -11.53
C GLY A 23 6.36 -1.12 -11.04
N LEU A 24 6.57 -1.16 -9.71
CA LEU A 24 7.90 -1.15 -9.11
C LEU A 24 8.73 -2.38 -9.52
N ALA A 25 8.13 -3.57 -9.54
CA ALA A 25 8.80 -4.81 -9.96
C ALA A 25 9.26 -4.73 -11.43
N LEU A 26 8.44 -4.20 -12.33
CA LEU A 26 8.79 -4.00 -13.73
C LEU A 26 9.93 -2.98 -13.90
N LEU A 27 9.93 -1.90 -13.12
CA LEU A 27 11.02 -0.92 -13.13
C LEU A 27 12.34 -1.55 -12.66
N VAL A 28 12.29 -2.30 -11.55
CA VAL A 28 13.46 -2.89 -10.91
C VAL A 28 13.91 -4.20 -11.58
N SER A 29 13.08 -4.80 -12.44
CA SER A 29 13.46 -5.97 -13.26
C SER A 29 14.52 -5.65 -14.30
N LYS A 30 14.58 -4.39 -14.74
CA LYS A 30 15.61 -3.92 -15.69
C LYS A 30 16.95 -3.81 -14.97
N LYS A 31 18.02 -4.32 -15.62
CA LYS A 31 19.38 -4.18 -15.11
C LYS A 31 19.87 -2.74 -15.34
N PHE A 32 19.90 -1.92 -14.30
CA PHE A 32 20.56 -0.62 -14.31
C PHE A 32 21.46 -0.47 -13.08
N ARG A 33 22.45 0.46 -13.17
CA ARG A 33 23.34 0.77 -12.04
C ARG A 33 22.49 1.32 -10.88
N GLY A 34 22.57 0.69 -9.68
CA GLY A 34 21.82 1.12 -8.50
C GLY A 34 20.54 0.35 -8.20
N VAL A 35 20.15 -0.65 -9.00
CA VAL A 35 18.95 -1.50 -8.73
C VAL A 35 18.93 -2.06 -7.31
N ALA A 36 20.09 -2.45 -6.77
CA ALA A 36 20.17 -2.98 -5.40
C ALA A 36 19.75 -1.93 -4.35
N ILE A 37 20.20 -0.68 -4.53
CA ILE A 37 19.84 0.44 -3.65
C ILE A 37 18.33 0.68 -3.69
N PHE A 38 17.73 0.72 -4.88
CA PHE A 38 16.28 0.87 -5.05
C PHE A 38 15.49 -0.24 -4.36
N ARG A 39 15.92 -1.51 -4.51
CA ARG A 39 15.29 -2.65 -3.84
C ARG A 39 15.32 -2.47 -2.32
N THR A 40 16.47 -2.11 -1.78
CA THR A 40 16.63 -1.90 -0.34
C THR A 40 15.76 -0.73 0.16
N MET A 41 15.73 0.39 -0.55
CA MET A 41 14.94 1.56 -0.16
C MET A 41 13.43 1.25 -0.13
N TYR A 42 12.89 0.57 -1.15
CA TYR A 42 11.47 0.22 -1.19
C TYR A 42 11.09 -0.93 -0.24
N PHE A 43 12.03 -1.80 0.09
CA PHE A 43 11.80 -2.88 1.04
C PHE A 43 11.97 -2.44 2.50
N SER A 44 12.78 -1.40 2.76
CA SER A 44 13.09 -0.90 4.11
C SER A 44 11.86 -0.59 4.97
N PRO A 45 10.79 0.05 4.46
CA PRO A 45 9.59 0.32 5.25
C PRO A 45 8.91 -0.93 5.82
N GLN A 46 9.05 -2.07 5.13
CA GLN A 46 8.48 -3.35 5.59
C GLN A 46 9.20 -3.93 6.80
N LEU A 47 10.47 -3.58 7.01
CA LEU A 47 11.26 -4.03 8.16
C LEU A 47 10.98 -3.20 9.42
N THR A 48 10.36 -2.04 9.26
CA THR A 48 10.03 -1.14 10.36
C THR A 48 8.68 -1.53 10.99
N SER A 49 8.59 -1.40 12.32
CA SER A 49 7.33 -1.65 13.02
C SER A 49 6.21 -0.76 12.47
N MET A 50 5.02 -1.35 12.27
CA MET A 50 3.84 -0.64 11.81
C MET A 50 3.44 0.51 12.74
N VAL A 51 3.68 0.37 14.03
CA VAL A 51 3.46 1.42 15.03
C VAL A 51 4.31 2.66 14.71
N VAL A 52 5.61 2.46 14.50
CA VAL A 52 6.55 3.55 14.19
C VAL A 52 6.17 4.24 12.87
N ILE A 53 5.84 3.47 11.85
CA ILE A 53 5.40 4.03 10.57
C ILE A 53 4.12 4.83 10.74
N SER A 54 3.14 4.32 11.48
CA SER A 54 1.88 5.03 11.73
C SER A 54 2.10 6.36 12.45
N VAL A 55 2.99 6.41 13.44
CA VAL A 55 3.35 7.64 14.14
C VAL A 55 4.06 8.62 13.19
N LEU A 56 5.04 8.15 12.41
CA LEU A 56 5.73 9.00 11.43
C LEU A 56 4.76 9.62 10.43
N TRP A 57 3.85 8.82 9.88
CA TRP A 57 2.85 9.33 8.93
C TRP A 57 1.82 10.26 9.60
N SER A 58 1.49 10.08 10.88
CA SER A 58 0.66 11.02 11.62
C SER A 58 1.31 12.40 11.71
N VAL A 59 2.64 12.45 11.88
CA VAL A 59 3.39 13.72 11.86
C VAL A 59 3.43 14.31 10.44
N LEU A 60 3.67 13.49 9.41
CA LEU A 60 3.67 13.95 8.01
C LEU A 60 2.31 14.54 7.58
N TYR A 61 1.21 13.95 8.04
CA TYR A 61 -0.17 14.38 7.77
C TYR A 61 -0.67 15.48 8.69
N ASN A 62 0.18 16.03 9.57
CA ASN A 62 -0.25 17.09 10.49
C ASN A 62 -0.88 18.26 9.71
N ALA A 63 -2.02 18.75 10.22
CA ALA A 63 -2.77 19.84 9.58
C ALA A 63 -2.02 21.17 9.60
N ASN A 64 -1.13 21.37 10.59
CA ASN A 64 -0.34 22.59 10.70
C ASN A 64 0.83 22.56 9.72
N PRO A 65 0.92 23.51 8.75
CA PRO A 65 2.01 23.55 7.76
C PRO A 65 3.40 23.73 8.35
N SER A 66 3.52 24.25 9.58
CA SER A 66 4.83 24.40 10.25
C SER A 66 5.41 23.09 10.77
N THR A 67 4.58 22.07 10.99
CA THR A 67 4.97 20.77 11.54
C THR A 67 4.69 19.61 10.58
N GLY A 68 3.67 19.72 9.73
CA GLY A 68 3.27 18.73 8.74
C GLY A 68 3.99 18.91 7.40
N LEU A 69 4.86 17.98 7.04
CA LEU A 69 5.71 18.10 5.85
C LEU A 69 4.88 18.14 4.56
N ILE A 70 3.80 17.37 4.48
CA ILE A 70 2.91 17.33 3.30
C ILE A 70 2.16 18.67 3.16
N ASN A 71 1.63 19.20 4.26
CA ASN A 71 0.95 20.50 4.23
C ASN A 71 1.92 21.66 4.00
N SER A 72 3.16 21.58 4.47
CA SER A 72 4.22 22.54 4.13
C SER A 72 4.47 22.58 2.62
N LEU A 73 4.55 21.41 1.97
CA LEU A 73 4.69 21.32 0.51
C LEU A 73 3.46 21.88 -0.23
N LEU A 74 2.25 21.56 0.23
CA LEU A 74 1.00 22.05 -0.37
C LEU A 74 0.94 23.58 -0.33
N VAL A 75 1.26 24.18 0.82
CA VAL A 75 1.29 25.65 0.98
C VAL A 75 2.39 26.27 0.12
N SER A 76 3.56 25.66 -0.01
CA SER A 76 4.62 26.15 -0.90
C SER A 76 4.23 26.13 -2.39
N LEU A 77 3.29 25.28 -2.76
CA LEU A 77 2.70 25.20 -4.11
C LEU A 77 1.47 26.12 -4.28
N GLY A 78 1.12 26.92 -3.26
CA GLY A 78 -0.03 27.83 -3.29
C GLY A 78 -1.38 27.17 -3.04
N MET A 79 -1.40 25.95 -2.47
CA MET A 79 -2.63 25.22 -2.11
C MET A 79 -2.94 25.39 -0.62
N ASP A 80 -4.22 25.33 -0.27
CA ASP A 80 -4.66 25.37 1.12
C ASP A 80 -4.26 24.09 1.88
N PRO A 81 -3.93 24.21 3.19
CA PRO A 81 -3.61 23.05 4.00
C PRO A 81 -4.83 22.12 4.16
N ILE A 82 -4.60 20.82 4.07
CA ILE A 82 -5.63 19.78 4.12
C ILE A 82 -5.57 19.06 5.47
N ASN A 83 -6.73 18.89 6.11
CA ASN A 83 -6.89 18.05 7.30
C ASN A 83 -7.02 16.57 6.89
N PHE A 84 -5.87 15.90 6.72
CA PHE A 84 -5.83 14.52 6.24
C PHE A 84 -6.49 13.52 7.20
N LEU A 85 -6.25 13.63 8.50
CA LEU A 85 -6.69 12.67 9.51
C LEU A 85 -7.95 13.08 10.26
N SER A 86 -8.24 14.40 10.31
CA SER A 86 -9.39 14.95 11.05
C SER A 86 -10.66 15.11 10.21
N ASN A 87 -10.60 14.80 8.92
CA ASN A 87 -11.75 14.85 8.01
C ASN A 87 -12.22 13.42 7.69
N GLU A 88 -13.52 13.17 7.87
CA GLU A 88 -14.15 11.85 7.65
C GLU A 88 -13.99 11.31 6.21
N HIS A 89 -13.85 12.18 5.21
CA HIS A 89 -13.69 11.79 3.81
C HIS A 89 -12.23 11.48 3.41
N THR A 90 -11.25 12.05 4.12
CA THR A 90 -9.83 11.90 3.79
C THR A 90 -9.10 10.93 4.70
N ALA A 91 -9.56 10.74 5.94
CA ALA A 91 -8.86 9.93 6.94
C ALA A 91 -8.61 8.49 6.48
N MET A 92 -9.64 7.79 5.97
CA MET A 92 -9.47 6.43 5.48
C MET A 92 -8.56 6.36 4.25
N ASN A 93 -8.67 7.32 3.32
CA ASN A 93 -7.82 7.38 2.13
C ASN A 93 -6.35 7.64 2.47
N SER A 94 -6.08 8.43 3.51
CA SER A 94 -4.73 8.68 4.02
C SER A 94 -4.11 7.39 4.60
N ILE A 95 -4.90 6.61 5.34
CA ILE A 95 -4.48 5.29 5.84
C ILE A 95 -4.23 4.31 4.67
N ILE A 96 -5.09 4.31 3.66
CA ILE A 96 -4.93 3.48 2.44
C ILE A 96 -3.61 3.82 1.74
N PHE A 97 -3.32 5.11 1.54
CA PHE A 97 -2.10 5.54 0.86
C PHE A 97 -0.85 5.10 1.60
N MET A 98 -0.79 5.32 2.91
CA MET A 98 0.31 4.88 3.76
C MET A 98 0.49 3.36 3.71
N SER A 99 -0.61 2.60 3.85
CA SER A 99 -0.58 1.14 3.84
C SER A 99 -0.15 0.59 2.47
N ALA A 100 -0.64 1.19 1.38
CA ALA A 100 -0.26 0.81 0.02
C ALA A 100 1.23 1.07 -0.24
N TRP A 101 1.76 2.22 0.20
CA TRP A 101 3.19 2.54 0.09
C TRP A 101 4.05 1.55 0.88
N GLN A 102 3.70 1.28 2.12
CA GLN A 102 4.46 0.37 2.98
C GLN A 102 4.46 -1.07 2.45
N GLY A 103 3.28 -1.59 2.06
CA GLY A 103 3.16 -2.98 1.62
C GLY A 103 3.67 -3.23 0.19
N ALA A 104 3.73 -2.20 -0.66
CA ALA A 104 4.16 -2.33 -2.06
C ALA A 104 5.59 -2.86 -2.19
N GLY A 105 6.49 -2.51 -1.26
CA GLY A 105 7.88 -2.98 -1.28
C GLY A 105 8.02 -4.49 -1.14
N TYR A 106 7.27 -5.09 -0.22
CA TYR A 106 7.25 -6.55 -0.04
C TYR A 106 6.67 -7.26 -1.25
N GLN A 107 5.54 -6.78 -1.76
CA GLN A 107 4.89 -7.37 -2.92
C GLN A 107 5.70 -7.18 -4.21
N MET A 108 6.45 -6.07 -4.34
CA MET A 108 7.40 -5.86 -5.43
C MET A 108 8.43 -7.00 -5.50
N MET A 109 8.95 -7.46 -4.35
CA MET A 109 9.91 -8.56 -4.33
C MET A 109 9.28 -9.88 -4.78
N ILE A 110 8.02 -10.14 -4.41
CA ILE A 110 7.28 -11.33 -4.86
C ILE A 110 7.04 -11.27 -6.37
N PHE A 111 6.61 -10.13 -6.90
CA PHE A 111 6.44 -9.95 -8.34
C PHE A 111 7.77 -10.06 -9.09
N LEU A 112 8.86 -9.55 -8.52
CA LEU A 112 10.19 -9.65 -9.13
C LEU A 112 10.63 -11.11 -9.24
N ALA A 113 10.40 -11.93 -8.21
CA ALA A 113 10.66 -13.36 -8.26
C ALA A 113 9.80 -14.05 -9.32
N GLY A 114 8.51 -13.70 -9.41
CA GLY A 114 7.62 -14.21 -10.45
C GLY A 114 8.08 -13.83 -11.87
N LEU A 115 8.53 -12.60 -12.08
CA LEU A 115 9.08 -12.13 -13.37
C LEU A 115 10.33 -12.89 -13.77
N GLN A 116 11.19 -13.24 -12.82
CA GLN A 116 12.41 -14.01 -13.09
C GLN A 116 12.12 -15.47 -13.45
N GLY A 117 10.95 -15.98 -13.05
CA GLY A 117 10.48 -17.33 -13.40
C GLY A 117 9.95 -17.48 -14.83
N ILE A 118 9.73 -16.38 -15.56
CA ILE A 118 9.25 -16.44 -16.95
C ILE A 118 10.45 -16.71 -17.88
N PRO A 119 10.41 -17.78 -18.72
CA PRO A 119 11.49 -18.11 -19.63
C PRO A 119 11.77 -16.98 -20.63
N LYS A 120 13.04 -16.64 -20.83
CA LYS A 120 13.45 -15.58 -21.76
C LYS A 120 13.12 -15.91 -23.21
N ASP A 121 13.16 -17.19 -23.56
CA ASP A 121 12.87 -17.68 -24.91
C ASP A 121 11.49 -17.24 -25.41
N GLN A 122 10.51 -17.09 -24.50
CA GLN A 122 9.18 -16.57 -24.85
C GLN A 122 9.22 -15.11 -25.32
N TYR A 123 10.06 -14.29 -24.69
CA TYR A 123 10.24 -12.88 -25.08
C TYR A 123 11.04 -12.75 -26.38
N GLU A 124 12.02 -13.63 -26.59
CA GLU A 124 12.84 -13.68 -27.79
C GLU A 124 11.99 -14.12 -29.00
N ALA A 125 11.21 -15.19 -28.85
CA ALA A 125 10.28 -15.66 -29.88
C ALA A 125 9.26 -14.57 -30.26
N ALA A 126 8.63 -13.92 -29.28
CA ALA A 126 7.69 -12.83 -29.51
C ALA A 126 8.36 -11.61 -30.20
N SER A 127 9.63 -11.38 -29.92
CA SER A 127 10.38 -10.29 -30.60
C SER A 127 10.63 -10.62 -32.07
N VAL A 128 10.90 -11.88 -32.41
CA VAL A 128 11.03 -12.36 -33.79
C VAL A 128 9.71 -12.25 -34.53
N ASP A 129 8.58 -12.53 -33.86
CA ASP A 129 7.23 -12.37 -34.40
C ASP A 129 6.78 -10.88 -34.49
N GLY A 130 7.64 -9.91 -34.17
CA GLY A 130 7.36 -8.49 -34.27
C GLY A 130 6.52 -7.92 -33.14
N ALA A 131 6.35 -8.63 -32.03
CA ALA A 131 5.60 -8.14 -30.87
C ALA A 131 6.31 -6.97 -30.20
N ASN A 132 5.61 -5.85 -30.05
CA ASN A 132 6.12 -4.70 -29.29
C ASN A 132 6.10 -5.00 -27.76
N LYS A 133 6.76 -4.15 -26.95
CA LYS A 133 6.87 -4.34 -25.50
C LYS A 133 5.52 -4.37 -24.78
N TRP A 134 4.51 -3.69 -25.31
CA TRP A 134 3.16 -3.69 -24.75
C TRP A 134 2.46 -5.04 -24.99
N ASN A 135 2.61 -5.60 -26.20
CA ASN A 135 2.10 -6.93 -26.53
C ASN A 135 2.81 -8.02 -25.72
N GLN A 136 4.14 -7.93 -25.57
CA GLN A 136 4.90 -8.82 -24.68
C GLN A 136 4.42 -8.76 -23.24
N PHE A 137 4.11 -7.56 -22.73
CA PHE A 137 3.56 -7.39 -21.39
C PHE A 137 2.19 -8.05 -21.25
N LEU A 138 1.27 -7.81 -22.19
CA LEU A 138 -0.11 -8.33 -22.11
C LEU A 138 -0.20 -9.85 -22.34
N PHE A 139 0.58 -10.38 -23.30
CA PHE A 139 0.44 -11.76 -23.75
C PHE A 139 1.48 -12.73 -23.17
N ILE A 140 2.57 -12.24 -22.57
CA ILE A 140 3.61 -13.09 -21.97
C ILE A 140 3.73 -12.78 -20.48
N THR A 141 4.01 -11.51 -20.13
CA THR A 141 4.30 -11.14 -18.73
C THR A 141 3.09 -11.32 -17.83
N LEU A 142 1.95 -10.78 -18.22
CA LEU A 142 0.73 -10.82 -17.39
C LEU A 142 0.18 -12.25 -17.22
N PRO A 143 0.09 -13.08 -18.28
CA PRO A 143 -0.28 -14.48 -18.14
C PRO A 143 0.75 -15.32 -17.35
N GLY A 144 2.04 -15.06 -17.56
CA GLY A 144 3.11 -15.71 -16.81
C GLY A 144 3.08 -15.39 -15.30
N LEU A 145 2.64 -14.19 -14.95
CA LEU A 145 2.46 -13.78 -13.55
C LEU A 145 1.12 -14.16 -12.93
N LYS A 146 0.22 -14.82 -13.65
CA LYS A 146 -1.14 -15.14 -13.16
C LYS A 146 -1.15 -15.82 -11.78
N GLY A 147 -0.23 -16.76 -11.54
CA GLY A 147 -0.08 -17.42 -10.23
C GLY A 147 0.38 -16.46 -9.15
N THR A 148 1.38 -15.66 -9.45
CA THR A 148 1.94 -14.64 -8.53
C THR A 148 0.92 -13.57 -8.20
N ILE A 149 0.16 -13.08 -9.19
CA ILE A 149 -0.92 -12.09 -9.00
C ILE A 149 -1.98 -12.64 -8.03
N LYS A 150 -2.46 -13.88 -8.26
CA LYS A 150 -3.43 -14.51 -7.35
C LYS A 150 -2.89 -14.59 -5.92
N TYR A 151 -1.65 -15.03 -5.75
CA TYR A 151 -1.01 -15.13 -4.45
C TYR A 151 -0.92 -13.76 -3.76
N VAL A 152 -0.45 -12.71 -4.47
CA VAL A 152 -0.33 -11.35 -3.93
C VAL A 152 -1.69 -10.79 -3.55
N ILE A 153 -2.72 -10.96 -4.38
CA ILE A 153 -4.09 -10.53 -4.06
C ILE A 153 -4.60 -11.22 -2.78
N MET A 154 -4.42 -12.54 -2.66
CA MET A 154 -4.88 -13.28 -1.48
C MET A 154 -4.20 -12.82 -0.20
N ILE A 155 -2.86 -12.70 -0.19
CA ILE A 155 -2.13 -12.28 1.01
C ILE A 155 -2.45 -10.84 1.39
N THR A 156 -2.61 -9.94 0.40
CA THR A 156 -2.99 -8.55 0.64
C THR A 156 -4.40 -8.44 1.20
N MET A 157 -5.33 -9.22 0.68
CA MET A 157 -6.70 -9.26 1.19
C MET A 157 -6.74 -9.72 2.65
N ILE A 158 -5.99 -10.77 3.00
CA ILE A 158 -5.88 -11.25 4.38
C ILE A 158 -5.30 -10.15 5.29
N GLN A 159 -4.24 -9.46 4.84
CA GLN A 159 -3.63 -8.35 5.59
C GLN A 159 -4.59 -7.16 5.74
N ALA A 160 -5.31 -6.81 4.68
CA ALA A 160 -6.28 -5.73 4.69
C ALA A 160 -7.45 -5.99 5.66
N MET A 161 -7.91 -7.23 5.75
CA MET A 161 -8.97 -7.59 6.71
C MET A 161 -8.47 -7.58 8.18
N LYS A 162 -7.15 -7.71 8.39
CA LYS A 162 -6.51 -7.58 9.73
C LYS A 162 -6.12 -6.15 10.09
N LEU A 163 -6.67 -5.16 9.41
CA LEU A 163 -6.38 -3.75 9.66
C LEU A 163 -6.81 -3.32 11.06
N PHE A 164 -5.83 -3.03 11.92
CA PHE A 164 -6.03 -2.59 13.31
C PHE A 164 -5.09 -1.44 13.69
N THR A 165 -3.78 -1.65 13.58
CA THR A 165 -2.75 -0.77 14.13
C THR A 165 -2.80 0.64 13.55
N GLN A 166 -2.99 0.77 12.24
CA GLN A 166 -3.01 2.06 11.57
C GLN A 166 -4.19 2.93 11.99
N PRO A 167 -5.46 2.47 11.91
CA PRO A 167 -6.60 3.25 12.39
C PRO A 167 -6.53 3.55 13.88
N TYR A 168 -6.01 2.63 14.68
CA TYR A 168 -5.87 2.81 16.13
C TYR A 168 -4.89 3.95 16.46
N ILE A 169 -3.69 3.94 15.86
CA ILE A 169 -2.64 4.92 16.17
C ILE A 169 -2.90 6.28 15.50
N MET A 170 -3.32 6.28 14.24
CA MET A 170 -3.43 7.52 13.46
C MET A 170 -4.68 8.32 13.76
N THR A 171 -5.81 7.66 14.05
CA THR A 171 -7.12 8.28 14.14
C THR A 171 -7.97 7.82 15.33
N GLN A 172 -7.56 6.76 16.04
CA GLN A 172 -8.36 6.12 17.10
C GLN A 172 -9.80 5.77 16.64
N GLY A 173 -9.91 5.36 15.36
CA GLY A 173 -11.20 5.08 14.73
C GLY A 173 -11.98 6.30 14.22
N GLY A 174 -11.52 7.53 14.53
CA GLY A 174 -12.18 8.79 14.16
C GLY A 174 -11.82 9.31 12.77
N PRO A 175 -12.32 10.51 12.39
CA PRO A 175 -13.45 11.20 12.98
C PRO A 175 -14.79 10.48 12.73
N LYS A 176 -15.75 10.61 13.62
CA LYS A 176 -17.12 10.02 13.52
C LYS A 176 -17.14 8.51 13.14
N ASN A 177 -16.20 7.72 13.66
CA ASN A 177 -16.04 6.30 13.33
C ASN A 177 -15.73 6.01 11.83
N SER A 178 -15.26 7.00 11.06
CA SER A 178 -14.97 6.83 9.62
C SER A 178 -13.83 5.85 9.33
N THR A 179 -12.92 5.64 10.29
CA THR A 179 -11.80 4.70 10.16
C THR A 179 -11.93 3.50 11.10
N LYS A 180 -13.05 3.38 11.85
CA LYS A 180 -13.27 2.23 12.73
C LYS A 180 -13.45 0.95 11.92
N THR A 181 -12.53 0.01 12.08
CA THR A 181 -12.51 -1.28 11.38
C THR A 181 -13.13 -2.39 12.24
N CYS A 182 -13.40 -3.57 11.66
CA CYS A 182 -13.96 -4.69 12.40
C CYS A 182 -13.08 -5.10 13.58
N LEU A 183 -11.76 -5.19 13.38
CA LEU A 183 -10.83 -5.56 14.44
C LEU A 183 -10.76 -4.49 15.55
N LEU A 184 -10.74 -3.22 15.18
CA LEU A 184 -10.75 -2.13 16.14
C LEU A 184 -12.06 -2.12 16.96
N TYR A 185 -13.19 -2.37 16.30
CA TYR A 185 -14.49 -2.47 16.98
C TYR A 185 -14.55 -3.64 17.97
N THR A 186 -14.00 -4.80 17.60
CA THR A 186 -14.00 -5.98 18.49
C THR A 186 -13.02 -5.81 19.66
N SER A 187 -11.90 -5.11 19.47
CA SER A 187 -10.96 -4.79 20.55
C SER A 187 -11.60 -3.83 21.55
N ASP A 188 -12.19 -2.71 21.07
CA ASP A 188 -12.90 -1.77 21.95
C ASP A 188 -13.99 -2.48 22.77
N ALA A 189 -14.79 -3.35 22.11
CA ALA A 189 -15.84 -4.10 22.80
C ALA A 189 -15.30 -5.12 23.82
N ALA A 190 -14.11 -5.66 23.62
CA ALA A 190 -13.44 -6.56 24.56
C ALA A 190 -12.92 -5.78 25.78
N ASP A 191 -12.34 -4.61 25.56
CA ASP A 191 -11.83 -3.73 26.62
C ASP A 191 -12.98 -3.23 27.52
N ASP A 192 -14.14 -2.85 26.93
CA ASP A 192 -15.35 -2.47 27.66
C ASP A 192 -15.87 -3.60 28.55
N LEU A 193 -15.75 -4.89 28.11
CA LEU A 193 -16.20 -6.06 28.89
C LEU A 193 -15.25 -6.39 30.07
N ILE A 194 -13.97 -6.05 29.96
CA ILE A 194 -12.95 -6.32 31.00
C ILE A 194 -12.88 -5.17 32.01
N GLY A 195 -13.53 -4.02 31.73
CA GLY A 195 -13.57 -2.86 32.60
C GLY A 195 -12.22 -2.17 32.77
N VAL A 196 -11.39 -2.21 31.75
CA VAL A 196 -10.12 -1.47 31.69
C VAL A 196 -10.38 -0.16 30.97
N ASP A 197 -10.57 0.91 31.76
CA ASP A 197 -10.61 2.30 31.30
C ASP A 197 -9.19 2.84 31.06
#